data_89c341e83288d08f3e579de3c3cc3712
#
_entry.id   89c341e83288d08f3e579de3c3cc3712
#
_cell.length_a   1.000
_cell.length_b   1.000
_cell.length_c   1.000
_cell.angle_alpha   90.00
_cell.angle_beta   90.00
_cell.angle_gamma   90.00
#
_symmetry.space_group_name_H-M   'P 1'
#
loop_
_entity.id
_entity.type
_entity.pdbx_description
1 polymer ?
#
loop_
_entity_poly.entity_id
_entity_poly.type
_entity_poly.pdbx_seq_one_letter_code
_entity_poly.pdbx_strand_id
1 'polypeptide(L)'
;MDAPAQFPPPLPEVDTDEHTRLQVLDIFSEVSANLADEDDVEELLGRFLGTMLKLAKATAGAVRVVTTDGKHMRLVAARGLPREVVERERLVPIDCGHCGGALADENSRYEIDLRACAERTQHAYFGGDCQAMVVVPLQHGGRLQGTYNLFLPERFELPEEVALLFRSIGEHLGMALENAHLKRENLRITLMNERQMMAAEVHDSLAQTLAYMKMRIALLQDALGDGEADKANKYAGDLGQALDEAYAQLRE
;
A
#
# COMPACT_ATOMS: atom_id res chain seq x y z
N MET A 1 -59.84 -29.59 12.10
CA MET A 1 -58.92 -30.37 11.26
C MET A 1 -57.86 -29.41 10.76
N ASP A 2 -56.80 -29.25 11.54
CA ASP A 2 -55.69 -28.36 11.23
C ASP A 2 -54.69 -29.12 10.33
N ALA A 3 -54.39 -28.54 9.19
CA ALA A 3 -53.36 -29.07 8.30
C ALA A 3 -51.97 -28.85 8.94
N PRO A 4 -51.06 -29.83 8.86
CA PRO A 4 -49.72 -29.67 9.40
C PRO A 4 -48.94 -28.64 8.60
N ALA A 5 -48.27 -27.72 9.32
CA ALA A 5 -47.35 -26.73 8.73
C ALA A 5 -46.23 -27.48 7.95
N GLN A 6 -46.19 -27.29 6.66
CA GLN A 6 -45.07 -27.73 5.82
C GLN A 6 -43.86 -26.85 6.13
N PHE A 7 -42.87 -27.41 6.78
CA PHE A 7 -41.55 -26.78 6.89
C PHE A 7 -40.95 -26.65 5.48
N PRO A 8 -40.33 -25.51 5.18
CA PRO A 8 -39.57 -25.37 3.93
C PRO A 8 -38.44 -26.41 3.87
N PRO A 9 -38.07 -26.89 2.67
CA PRO A 9 -36.98 -27.86 2.54
C PRO A 9 -35.67 -27.24 3.10
N PRO A 10 -34.81 -28.10 3.70
CA PRO A 10 -33.52 -27.63 4.19
C PRO A 10 -32.74 -27.01 3.04
N LEU A 11 -32.11 -25.85 3.32
CA LEU A 11 -31.22 -25.17 2.39
C LEU A 11 -30.11 -26.16 1.97
N PRO A 12 -29.66 -26.12 0.68
CA PRO A 12 -28.57 -27.00 0.25
C PRO A 12 -27.35 -26.70 1.11
N GLU A 13 -26.82 -27.73 1.75
CA GLU A 13 -25.53 -27.66 2.45
C GLU A 13 -24.48 -27.14 1.44
N VAL A 14 -23.90 -25.99 1.74
CA VAL A 14 -22.74 -25.51 1.00
C VAL A 14 -21.61 -26.45 1.38
N ASP A 15 -21.36 -27.43 0.54
CA ASP A 15 -20.18 -28.29 0.61
C ASP A 15 -18.96 -27.41 0.39
N THR A 16 -18.50 -26.77 1.48
CA THR A 16 -17.26 -26.02 1.50
C THR A 16 -16.17 -27.06 1.49
N ASP A 17 -15.71 -27.40 0.28
CA ASP A 17 -14.65 -28.36 0.02
C ASP A 17 -13.52 -28.17 1.06
N GLU A 18 -13.15 -29.25 1.76
CA GLU A 18 -12.08 -29.28 2.78
C GLU A 18 -10.80 -28.63 2.26
N HIS A 19 -10.57 -28.72 0.94
CA HIS A 19 -9.49 -28.06 0.22
C HIS A 19 -9.59 -26.52 0.29
N THR A 20 -10.79 -25.95 0.24
CA THR A 20 -11.02 -24.50 0.34
C THR A 20 -10.78 -24.00 1.76
N ARG A 21 -11.14 -24.79 2.78
CA ARG A 21 -10.83 -24.47 4.19
C ARG A 21 -9.33 -24.48 4.47
N LEU A 22 -8.61 -25.48 3.94
CA LEU A 22 -7.15 -25.55 4.04
C LEU A 22 -6.48 -24.37 3.33
N GLN A 23 -6.94 -23.99 2.13
CA GLN A 23 -6.43 -22.81 1.43
C GLN A 23 -6.62 -21.51 2.23
N VAL A 24 -7.74 -21.35 2.92
CA VAL A 24 -7.99 -20.18 3.79
C VAL A 24 -7.05 -20.18 4.99
N LEU A 25 -6.78 -21.33 5.60
CA LEU A 25 -5.83 -21.45 6.73
C LEU A 25 -4.37 -21.17 6.29
N ASP A 26 -3.96 -21.69 5.14
CA ASP A 26 -2.63 -21.42 4.56
C ASP A 26 -2.43 -19.92 4.35
N ILE A 27 -3.46 -19.25 3.96
CA ILE A 27 -3.52 -17.81 3.77
C ILE A 27 -3.34 -17.06 5.09
N PHE A 28 -4.08 -17.38 6.14
CA PHE A 28 -3.89 -16.75 7.44
C PHE A 28 -2.46 -16.97 7.97
N SER A 29 -1.87 -18.15 7.70
CA SER A 29 -0.48 -18.45 8.03
C SER A 29 0.48 -17.55 7.24
N GLU A 30 0.26 -17.35 5.95
CA GLU A 30 1.10 -16.53 5.08
C GLU A 30 0.99 -15.03 5.39
N VAL A 31 -0.21 -14.52 5.71
CA VAL A 31 -0.43 -13.15 6.18
C VAL A 31 0.25 -12.91 7.53
N SER A 32 0.30 -13.92 8.39
CA SER A 32 0.96 -13.83 9.70
C SER A 32 2.48 -13.92 9.61
N ALA A 33 3.02 -14.53 8.54
CA ALA A 33 4.45 -14.61 8.26
C ALA A 33 4.90 -13.29 7.64
N ASN A 34 5.48 -12.40 8.45
CA ASN A 34 6.27 -11.20 8.11
C ASN A 34 6.30 -10.81 6.62
N LEU A 35 5.20 -10.28 6.11
CA LEU A 35 5.21 -9.58 4.82
C LEU A 35 6.03 -8.30 5.00
N ALA A 36 7.20 -8.26 4.38
CA ALA A 36 8.20 -7.23 4.64
C ALA A 36 7.98 -5.97 3.82
N ASP A 37 7.28 -6.07 2.68
CA ASP A 37 7.10 -4.98 1.72
C ASP A 37 5.64 -4.89 1.22
N GLU A 38 5.24 -3.71 0.75
CA GLU A 38 3.92 -3.45 0.16
C GLU A 38 3.71 -4.26 -1.13
N ASP A 39 4.77 -4.42 -1.93
CA ASP A 39 4.75 -5.21 -3.16
C ASP A 39 4.46 -6.70 -2.88
N ASP A 40 5.00 -7.25 -1.79
CA ASP A 40 4.71 -8.61 -1.34
C ASP A 40 3.24 -8.79 -0.96
N VAL A 41 2.64 -7.77 -0.30
CA VAL A 41 1.22 -7.77 0.06
C VAL A 41 0.35 -7.68 -1.19
N GLU A 42 0.70 -6.86 -2.16
CA GLU A 42 -0.05 -6.74 -3.42
C GLU A 42 -0.02 -8.05 -4.23
N GLU A 43 1.12 -8.73 -4.29
CA GLU A 43 1.22 -10.05 -4.92
C GLU A 43 0.35 -11.08 -4.19
N LEU A 44 0.38 -11.07 -2.85
CA LEU A 44 -0.48 -11.90 -2.02
C LEU A 44 -1.95 -11.65 -2.33
N LEU A 45 -2.40 -10.39 -2.37
CA LEU A 45 -3.78 -10.02 -2.72
C LEU A 45 -4.19 -10.57 -4.09
N GLY A 46 -3.29 -10.50 -5.07
CA GLY A 46 -3.53 -11.05 -6.41
C GLY A 46 -3.68 -12.57 -6.43
N ARG A 47 -2.87 -13.30 -5.65
CA ARG A 47 -2.99 -14.76 -5.48
C ARG A 47 -4.32 -15.13 -4.83
N PHE A 48 -4.72 -14.36 -3.83
CA PHE A 48 -5.98 -14.52 -3.10
C PHE A 48 -7.23 -14.32 -3.93
N LEU A 49 -7.17 -13.48 -4.91
CA LEU A 49 -8.32 -13.21 -5.77
C LEU A 49 -8.93 -14.51 -6.33
N GLY A 50 -8.08 -15.49 -6.65
CA GLY A 50 -8.55 -16.80 -7.13
C GLY A 50 -9.39 -17.57 -6.11
N THR A 51 -9.03 -17.53 -4.84
CA THR A 51 -9.77 -18.17 -3.76
C THR A 51 -11.07 -17.43 -3.46
N MET A 52 -11.02 -16.10 -3.43
CA MET A 52 -12.22 -15.26 -3.25
C MET A 52 -13.26 -15.50 -4.35
N LEU A 53 -12.82 -15.64 -5.61
CA LEU A 53 -13.71 -15.97 -6.73
C LEU A 53 -14.42 -17.32 -6.53
N LYS A 54 -13.70 -18.34 -6.10
CA LYS A 54 -14.29 -19.67 -5.84
C LYS A 54 -15.33 -19.62 -4.71
N LEU A 55 -15.00 -18.96 -3.59
CA LEU A 55 -15.89 -18.81 -2.43
C LEU A 55 -17.18 -18.06 -2.78
N ALA A 56 -17.08 -17.00 -3.59
CA ALA A 56 -18.22 -16.22 -4.05
C ALA A 56 -18.96 -16.85 -5.23
N LYS A 57 -18.47 -17.95 -5.83
CA LYS A 57 -18.94 -18.47 -7.12
C LYS A 57 -18.93 -17.39 -8.23
N ALA A 58 -18.00 -16.46 -8.13
CA ALA A 58 -17.84 -15.36 -9.07
C ALA A 58 -17.02 -15.80 -10.29
N THR A 59 -17.36 -15.27 -11.46
CA THR A 59 -16.66 -15.56 -12.72
C THR A 59 -15.50 -14.62 -12.99
N ALA A 60 -15.56 -13.42 -12.41
CA ALA A 60 -14.52 -12.42 -12.53
C ALA A 60 -14.36 -11.64 -11.22
N GLY A 61 -13.22 -10.98 -11.06
CA GLY A 61 -12.96 -10.12 -9.92
C GLY A 61 -11.78 -9.20 -10.11
N ALA A 62 -11.71 -8.23 -9.22
CA ALA A 62 -10.64 -7.26 -9.12
C ALA A 62 -10.28 -7.00 -7.67
N VAL A 63 -9.02 -6.74 -7.39
CA VAL A 63 -8.57 -6.23 -6.10
C VAL A 63 -7.94 -4.86 -6.30
N ARG A 64 -8.30 -3.94 -5.43
CA ARG A 64 -7.82 -2.56 -5.43
C ARG A 64 -7.27 -2.17 -4.08
N VAL A 65 -6.27 -1.30 -4.10
CA VAL A 65 -5.64 -0.73 -2.90
C VAL A 65 -5.81 0.78 -2.95
N VAL A 66 -6.08 1.38 -1.81
CA VAL A 66 -6.19 2.84 -1.66
C VAL A 66 -4.83 3.47 -1.91
N THR A 67 -4.80 4.54 -2.72
CA THR A 67 -3.59 5.30 -2.99
C THR A 67 -3.14 6.10 -1.76
N THR A 68 -1.86 6.46 -1.69
CA THR A 68 -1.27 7.20 -0.56
C THR A 68 -1.93 8.55 -0.30
N ASP A 69 -2.55 9.17 -1.33
CA ASP A 69 -3.31 10.42 -1.18
C ASP A 69 -4.72 10.20 -0.59
N GLY A 70 -5.14 8.94 -0.43
CA GLY A 70 -6.45 8.57 0.10
C GLY A 70 -7.64 8.93 -0.79
N LYS A 71 -7.41 9.35 -2.04
CA LYS A 71 -8.47 9.85 -2.93
C LYS A 71 -8.91 8.85 -3.99
N HIS A 72 -8.08 7.87 -4.27
CA HIS A 72 -8.30 6.90 -5.34
C HIS A 72 -8.07 5.47 -4.85
N MET A 73 -8.53 4.52 -5.63
CA MET A 73 -8.20 3.11 -5.51
C MET A 73 -7.52 2.64 -6.79
N ARG A 74 -6.31 2.09 -6.66
CA ARG A 74 -5.52 1.54 -7.77
C ARG A 74 -5.77 0.04 -7.89
N LEU A 75 -5.97 -0.43 -9.11
CA LEU A 75 -6.11 -1.84 -9.43
C LEU A 75 -4.75 -2.54 -9.24
N VAL A 76 -4.74 -3.59 -8.41
CA VAL A 76 -3.58 -4.45 -8.15
C VAL A 76 -3.63 -5.70 -9.02
N ALA A 77 -4.78 -6.38 -9.03
CA ALA A 77 -4.98 -7.56 -9.84
C ALA A 77 -6.43 -7.65 -10.35
N ALA A 78 -6.61 -8.31 -11.48
CA ALA A 78 -7.90 -8.65 -12.05
C ALA A 78 -7.87 -10.05 -12.67
N ARG A 79 -8.98 -10.77 -12.59
CA ARG A 79 -9.20 -12.08 -13.24
C ARG A 79 -10.58 -12.13 -13.85
N GLY A 80 -10.69 -12.70 -15.07
CA GLY A 80 -11.96 -12.91 -15.75
C GLY A 80 -12.62 -11.66 -16.32
N LEU A 81 -12.04 -10.48 -16.16
CA LEU A 81 -12.55 -9.22 -16.70
C LEU A 81 -12.08 -9.02 -18.15
N PRO A 82 -12.93 -8.41 -19.03
CA PRO A 82 -12.49 -7.95 -20.35
C PRO A 82 -11.34 -6.93 -20.25
N ARG A 83 -10.40 -6.99 -21.20
CA ARG A 83 -9.21 -6.13 -21.19
C ARG A 83 -9.56 -4.64 -21.19
N GLU A 84 -10.59 -4.25 -21.95
CA GLU A 84 -11.06 -2.87 -22.03
C GLU A 84 -11.59 -2.37 -20.68
N VAL A 85 -12.25 -3.25 -19.91
CA VAL A 85 -12.72 -2.94 -18.55
C VAL A 85 -11.53 -2.77 -17.61
N VAL A 86 -10.55 -3.67 -17.65
CA VAL A 86 -9.33 -3.60 -16.82
C VAL A 86 -8.59 -2.28 -17.04
N GLU A 87 -8.43 -1.85 -18.31
CA GLU A 87 -7.72 -0.61 -18.63
C GLU A 87 -8.45 0.65 -18.10
N ARG A 88 -9.78 0.68 -18.18
CA ARG A 88 -10.58 1.81 -17.67
C ARG A 88 -10.71 1.83 -16.15
N GLU A 89 -10.56 0.67 -15.53
CA GLU A 89 -10.69 0.46 -14.08
C GLU A 89 -9.36 0.53 -13.31
N ARG A 90 -8.26 0.90 -13.97
CA ARG A 90 -6.91 0.95 -13.36
C ARG A 90 -6.83 1.88 -12.15
N LEU A 91 -7.53 3.00 -12.21
CA LEU A 91 -7.59 3.99 -11.15
C LEU A 91 -9.01 4.53 -11.06
N VAL A 92 -9.64 4.38 -9.91
CA VAL A 92 -11.00 4.85 -9.67
C VAL A 92 -11.03 5.74 -8.42
N PRO A 93 -11.93 6.75 -8.36
CA PRO A 93 -12.11 7.53 -7.14
C PRO A 93 -12.52 6.65 -5.96
N ILE A 94 -12.12 7.03 -4.74
CA ILE A 94 -12.44 6.27 -3.53
C ILE A 94 -13.95 6.22 -3.26
N ASP A 95 -14.68 7.26 -3.65
CA ASP A 95 -16.14 7.39 -3.55
C ASP A 95 -16.88 6.79 -4.76
N CYS A 96 -16.18 6.00 -5.58
CA CYS A 96 -16.74 5.40 -6.77
C CYS A 96 -17.91 4.47 -6.44
N GLY A 97 -19.13 4.96 -6.62
CA GLY A 97 -20.37 4.20 -6.55
C GLY A 97 -20.45 3.28 -5.33
N HIS A 98 -20.72 1.99 -5.57
CA HIS A 98 -20.89 1.01 -4.50
C HIS A 98 -19.57 0.58 -3.83
N CYS A 99 -18.44 0.69 -4.52
CA CYS A 99 -17.13 0.37 -3.94
C CYS A 99 -16.77 1.34 -2.81
N GLY A 100 -17.03 2.63 -2.99
CA GLY A 100 -16.87 3.64 -1.96
C GLY A 100 -17.94 3.57 -0.87
N GLY A 101 -19.15 3.15 -1.21
CA GLY A 101 -20.23 2.95 -0.24
C GLY A 101 -20.01 1.77 0.72
N ALA A 102 -19.19 0.78 0.36
CA ALA A 102 -18.76 -0.29 1.27
C ALA A 102 -17.92 0.23 2.45
N LEU A 103 -17.38 1.45 2.32
CA LEU A 103 -16.67 2.18 3.37
C LEU A 103 -17.53 2.54 4.58
N ALA A 104 -18.83 2.81 4.36
CA ALA A 104 -19.69 3.36 5.40
C ALA A 104 -20.21 2.29 6.37
N ASP A 105 -20.24 1.01 5.98
CA ASP A 105 -20.98 -0.04 6.70
C ASP A 105 -20.11 -1.16 7.29
N GLU A 106 -18.79 -1.11 7.14
CA GLU A 106 -17.82 -2.10 7.65
C GLU A 106 -18.11 -3.58 7.26
N ASN A 107 -19.06 -3.82 6.35
CA ASN A 107 -19.52 -5.14 5.95
C ASN A 107 -19.32 -5.38 4.46
N SER A 108 -19.18 -6.66 4.09
CA SER A 108 -19.27 -7.06 2.67
C SER A 108 -20.64 -6.65 2.12
N ARG A 109 -20.65 -5.97 0.99
CA ARG A 109 -21.87 -5.55 0.31
C ARG A 109 -22.14 -6.42 -0.90
N TYR A 110 -23.39 -6.84 -1.01
CA TYR A 110 -23.93 -7.44 -2.22
C TYR A 110 -24.70 -6.38 -3.01
N GLU A 111 -24.31 -6.15 -4.24
CA GLU A 111 -24.86 -5.08 -5.06
C GLU A 111 -25.35 -5.59 -6.41
N ILE A 112 -26.57 -5.25 -6.74
CA ILE A 112 -27.24 -5.65 -8.00
C ILE A 112 -27.39 -4.51 -8.99
N ASP A 113 -27.18 -3.26 -8.58
CA ASP A 113 -27.23 -2.11 -9.47
C ASP A 113 -25.82 -1.75 -9.97
N LEU A 114 -25.47 -2.26 -11.13
CA LEU A 114 -24.16 -2.06 -11.76
C LEU A 114 -24.15 -0.92 -12.79
N ARG A 115 -25.20 -0.07 -12.83
CA ARG A 115 -25.30 1.04 -13.81
C ARG A 115 -24.12 1.99 -13.74
N ALA A 116 -23.68 2.38 -12.54
CA ALA A 116 -22.52 3.24 -12.37
C ALA A 116 -21.23 2.63 -12.96
N CYS A 117 -21.05 1.30 -12.84
CA CYS A 117 -19.92 0.60 -13.43
C CYS A 117 -20.05 0.53 -14.96
N ALA A 118 -21.26 0.27 -15.48
CA ALA A 118 -21.53 0.24 -16.91
C ALA A 118 -21.31 1.62 -17.58
N GLU A 119 -21.80 2.69 -16.96
CA GLU A 119 -21.63 4.07 -17.45
C GLU A 119 -20.16 4.50 -17.46
N ARG A 120 -19.40 4.20 -16.39
CA ARG A 120 -18.00 4.56 -16.31
C ARG A 120 -17.13 3.79 -17.29
N THR A 121 -17.35 2.48 -17.40
CA THR A 121 -16.55 1.63 -18.30
C THR A 121 -17.02 1.69 -19.73
N GLN A 122 -18.28 2.13 -19.96
CA GLN A 122 -18.94 2.11 -21.29
C GLN A 122 -18.80 0.73 -21.95
N HIS A 123 -18.95 -0.35 -21.17
CA HIS A 123 -18.79 -1.72 -21.63
C HIS A 123 -20.00 -2.57 -21.24
N ALA A 124 -20.48 -3.39 -22.18
CA ALA A 124 -21.67 -4.23 -22.00
C ALA A 124 -21.51 -5.37 -20.98
N TYR A 125 -20.30 -5.61 -20.47
CA TYR A 125 -20.01 -6.61 -19.46
C TYR A 125 -20.90 -6.43 -18.22
N PHE A 126 -21.04 -5.19 -17.74
CA PHE A 126 -21.90 -4.87 -16.61
C PHE A 126 -23.37 -4.80 -17.05
N GLY A 127 -24.18 -5.71 -16.53
CA GLY A 127 -25.57 -5.89 -16.94
C GLY A 127 -25.79 -6.98 -18.01
N GLY A 128 -24.70 -7.43 -18.68
CA GLY A 128 -24.68 -8.59 -19.56
C GLY A 128 -24.13 -9.82 -18.83
N ASP A 129 -22.82 -10.03 -18.93
CA ASP A 129 -22.12 -11.17 -18.33
C ASP A 129 -21.98 -11.05 -16.80
N CYS A 130 -22.09 -9.84 -16.26
CA CYS A 130 -22.08 -9.55 -14.83
C CYS A 130 -23.42 -8.93 -14.41
N GLN A 131 -24.17 -9.63 -13.53
CA GLN A 131 -25.47 -9.20 -13.05
C GLN A 131 -25.48 -8.71 -11.60
N ALA A 132 -24.45 -9.05 -10.83
CA ALA A 132 -24.29 -8.63 -9.45
C ALA A 132 -22.79 -8.54 -9.08
N MET A 133 -22.51 -7.87 -7.99
CA MET A 133 -21.16 -7.70 -7.46
C MET A 133 -21.17 -7.87 -5.93
N VAL A 134 -20.18 -8.58 -5.41
CA VAL A 134 -19.85 -8.57 -3.99
C VAL A 134 -18.63 -7.67 -3.78
N VAL A 135 -18.74 -6.72 -2.89
CA VAL A 135 -17.64 -5.86 -2.45
C VAL A 135 -17.21 -6.29 -1.06
N VAL A 136 -15.94 -6.70 -0.94
CA VAL A 136 -15.33 -7.08 0.34
C VAL A 136 -14.31 -5.99 0.71
N PRO A 137 -14.58 -5.17 1.72
CA PRO A 137 -13.64 -4.13 2.14
C PRO A 137 -12.41 -4.76 2.83
N LEU A 138 -11.24 -4.26 2.50
CA LEU A 138 -9.98 -4.52 3.19
C LEU A 138 -9.77 -3.37 4.16
N GLN A 139 -10.04 -3.58 5.44
CA GLN A 139 -10.04 -2.50 6.43
C GLN A 139 -9.30 -2.88 7.70
N HIS A 140 -8.73 -1.88 8.36
CA HIS A 140 -8.13 -2.02 9.67
C HIS A 140 -8.33 -0.74 10.48
N GLY A 141 -8.75 -0.87 11.75
CA GLY A 141 -8.93 0.28 12.64
C GLY A 141 -9.94 1.32 12.12
N GLY A 142 -10.97 0.91 11.39
CA GLY A 142 -11.98 1.81 10.78
C GLY A 142 -11.47 2.55 9.53
N ARG A 143 -10.30 2.18 8.98
CA ARG A 143 -9.74 2.76 7.74
C ARG A 143 -9.77 1.75 6.62
N LEU A 144 -10.28 2.17 5.47
CA LEU A 144 -10.22 1.36 4.24
C LEU A 144 -8.81 1.40 3.68
N GLN A 145 -8.26 0.21 3.41
CA GLN A 145 -6.99 0.01 2.74
C GLN A 145 -7.18 -0.46 1.29
N GLY A 146 -8.31 -1.08 0.99
CA GLY A 146 -8.60 -1.61 -0.33
C GLY A 146 -9.93 -2.32 -0.41
N THR A 147 -10.20 -2.95 -1.56
CA THR A 147 -11.42 -3.74 -1.79
C THR A 147 -11.15 -4.94 -2.69
N TYR A 148 -11.84 -6.05 -2.44
CA TYR A 148 -12.14 -7.04 -3.46
C TYR A 148 -13.51 -6.76 -4.07
N ASN A 149 -13.58 -6.76 -5.39
CA ASN A 149 -14.80 -6.69 -6.17
C ASN A 149 -14.96 -8.02 -6.91
N LEU A 150 -15.98 -8.80 -6.53
CA LEU A 150 -16.25 -10.13 -7.09
C LEU A 150 -17.50 -10.03 -7.97
N PHE A 151 -17.37 -10.32 -9.24
CA PHE A 151 -18.41 -10.14 -10.26
C PHE A 151 -19.11 -11.45 -10.54
N LEU A 152 -20.42 -11.44 -10.39
CA LEU A 152 -21.29 -12.60 -10.41
C LEU A 152 -22.10 -12.63 -11.71
N PRO A 153 -22.19 -13.81 -12.37
CA PRO A 153 -22.99 -13.95 -13.60
C PRO A 153 -24.49 -13.96 -13.30
N GLU A 154 -24.88 -14.31 -12.09
CA GLU A 154 -26.25 -14.42 -11.66
C GLU A 154 -26.48 -13.72 -10.32
N ARG A 155 -27.72 -13.35 -10.05
CA ARG A 155 -28.13 -12.80 -8.76
C ARG A 155 -28.38 -13.96 -7.79
N PHE A 156 -27.64 -14.03 -6.70
CA PHE A 156 -27.92 -14.94 -5.62
C PHE A 156 -27.62 -14.28 -4.27
N GLU A 157 -28.24 -14.74 -3.24
CA GLU A 157 -27.95 -14.30 -1.87
C GLU A 157 -26.65 -14.94 -1.39
N LEU A 158 -25.71 -14.13 -0.91
CA LEU A 158 -24.46 -14.62 -0.33
C LEU A 158 -24.76 -15.30 1.01
N PRO A 159 -24.37 -16.58 1.22
CA PRO A 159 -24.57 -17.25 2.51
C PRO A 159 -23.89 -16.46 3.64
N GLU A 160 -24.55 -16.39 4.80
CA GLU A 160 -24.04 -15.63 5.96
C GLU A 160 -22.64 -16.08 6.40
N GLU A 161 -22.38 -17.38 6.35
CA GLU A 161 -21.07 -17.97 6.67
C GLU A 161 -19.96 -17.44 5.75
N VAL A 162 -20.25 -17.31 4.44
CA VAL A 162 -19.32 -16.76 3.45
C VAL A 162 -19.11 -15.26 3.67
N ALA A 163 -20.17 -14.53 4.01
CA ALA A 163 -20.07 -13.11 4.34
C ALA A 163 -19.21 -12.86 5.59
N LEU A 164 -19.37 -13.68 6.63
CA LEU A 164 -18.53 -13.63 7.84
C LEU A 164 -17.07 -13.96 7.54
N LEU A 165 -16.83 -14.97 6.70
CA LEU A 165 -15.48 -15.34 6.26
C LEU A 165 -14.83 -14.20 5.48
N PHE A 166 -15.56 -13.55 4.55
CA PHE A 166 -15.06 -12.41 3.79
C PHE A 166 -14.72 -11.23 4.70
N ARG A 167 -15.53 -10.97 5.73
CA ARG A 167 -15.21 -9.94 6.73
C ARG A 167 -13.88 -10.25 7.41
N SER A 168 -13.71 -11.46 7.94
CA SER A 168 -12.49 -11.86 8.63
C SER A 168 -11.25 -11.76 7.74
N ILE A 169 -11.36 -12.22 6.48
CA ILE A 169 -10.28 -12.08 5.49
C ILE A 169 -9.97 -10.60 5.22
N GLY A 170 -11.02 -9.78 5.03
CA GLY A 170 -10.89 -8.35 4.76
C GLY A 170 -10.16 -7.60 5.89
N GLU A 171 -10.47 -7.90 7.14
CA GLU A 171 -9.81 -7.32 8.31
C GLU A 171 -8.33 -7.72 8.40
N HIS A 172 -8.00 -9.00 8.20
CA HIS A 172 -6.61 -9.47 8.25
C HIS A 172 -5.75 -8.91 7.12
N LEU A 173 -6.28 -8.90 5.90
CA LEU A 173 -5.57 -8.34 4.75
C LEU A 173 -5.47 -6.82 4.85
N GLY A 174 -6.49 -6.15 5.38
CA GLY A 174 -6.44 -4.72 5.68
C GLY A 174 -5.35 -4.39 6.70
N MET A 175 -5.21 -5.19 7.76
CA MET A 175 -4.12 -5.06 8.73
C MET A 175 -2.74 -5.27 8.10
N ALA A 176 -2.61 -6.26 7.21
CA ALA A 176 -1.35 -6.51 6.51
C ALA A 176 -0.94 -5.32 5.63
N LEU A 177 -1.88 -4.73 4.88
CA LEU A 177 -1.67 -3.53 4.08
C LEU A 177 -1.25 -2.33 4.93
N GLU A 178 -1.95 -2.08 6.05
CA GLU A 178 -1.60 -0.98 6.97
C GLU A 178 -0.19 -1.17 7.55
N ASN A 179 0.17 -2.39 7.97
CA ASN A 179 1.49 -2.68 8.49
C ASN A 179 2.59 -2.46 7.43
N ALA A 180 2.38 -2.89 6.19
CA ALA A 180 3.31 -2.67 5.09
C ALA A 180 3.48 -1.16 4.81
N HIS A 181 2.37 -0.42 4.77
CA HIS A 181 2.39 1.03 4.61
C HIS A 181 3.17 1.76 5.72
N LEU A 182 2.91 1.41 6.99
CA LEU A 182 3.60 1.99 8.13
C LEU A 182 5.11 1.66 8.14
N LYS A 183 5.50 0.44 7.76
CA LYS A 183 6.92 0.07 7.62
C LYS A 183 7.63 0.94 6.57
N ARG A 184 7.01 1.12 5.41
CA ARG A 184 7.56 1.94 4.32
C ARG A 184 7.71 3.41 4.72
N GLU A 185 6.71 3.98 5.40
CA GLU A 185 6.77 5.36 5.86
C GLU A 185 7.84 5.55 6.94
N ASN A 186 7.97 4.61 7.89
CA ASN A 186 9.03 4.62 8.89
C ASN A 186 10.43 4.55 8.26
N LEU A 187 10.63 3.69 7.25
CA LEU A 187 11.89 3.60 6.51
C LEU A 187 12.21 4.92 5.82
N ARG A 188 11.21 5.54 5.18
CA ARG A 188 11.37 6.84 4.52
C ARG A 188 11.79 7.93 5.51
N ILE A 189 11.13 8.01 6.66
CA ILE A 189 11.47 8.97 7.72
C ILE A 189 12.89 8.72 8.23
N THR A 190 13.28 7.47 8.46
CA THR A 190 14.63 7.12 8.91
C THR A 190 15.69 7.58 7.90
N LEU A 191 15.50 7.30 6.61
CA LEU A 191 16.43 7.73 5.56
C LEU A 191 16.51 9.26 5.43
N MET A 192 15.38 9.97 5.62
CA MET A 192 15.38 11.43 5.61
C MET A 192 16.16 12.00 6.79
N ASN A 193 15.97 11.44 8.00
CA ASN A 193 16.69 11.86 9.20
C ASN A 193 18.19 11.58 9.07
N GLU A 194 18.58 10.42 8.55
CA GLU A 194 19.98 10.08 8.30
C GLU A 194 20.64 11.06 7.34
N ARG A 195 19.99 11.39 6.22
CA ARG A 195 20.50 12.41 5.29
C ARG A 195 20.65 13.79 5.94
N GLN A 196 19.69 14.16 6.79
CA GLN A 196 19.74 15.44 7.50
C GLN A 196 20.89 15.49 8.53
N MET A 197 21.12 14.39 9.25
CA MET A 197 22.25 14.28 10.18
C MET A 197 23.60 14.37 9.43
N MET A 198 23.76 13.65 8.32
CA MET A 198 24.96 13.72 7.47
C MET A 198 25.21 15.15 6.97
N ALA A 199 24.15 15.82 6.50
CA ALA A 199 24.27 17.21 6.02
C ALA A 199 24.70 18.18 7.14
N ALA A 200 24.19 17.99 8.37
CA ALA A 200 24.58 18.78 9.52
C ALA A 200 26.05 18.52 9.91
N GLU A 201 26.50 17.27 9.94
CA GLU A 201 27.87 16.88 10.24
C GLU A 201 28.87 17.48 9.24
N VAL A 202 28.58 17.40 7.94
CA VAL A 202 29.39 18.02 6.90
C VAL A 202 29.43 19.54 7.07
N HIS A 203 28.28 20.18 7.37
CA HIS A 203 28.23 21.62 7.59
C HIS A 203 29.08 22.05 8.78
N ASP A 204 29.00 21.33 9.91
CA ASP A 204 29.75 21.64 11.13
C ASP A 204 31.26 21.45 10.91
N SER A 205 31.67 20.38 10.24
CA SER A 205 33.06 20.14 9.86
C SER A 205 33.61 21.26 8.96
N LEU A 206 32.87 21.68 7.94
CA LEU A 206 33.26 22.79 7.06
C LEU A 206 33.32 24.11 7.82
N ALA A 207 32.36 24.40 8.70
CA ALA A 207 32.37 25.61 9.51
C ALA A 207 33.60 25.69 10.42
N GLN A 208 34.00 24.58 11.06
CA GLN A 208 35.22 24.49 11.86
C GLN A 208 36.48 24.72 11.03
N THR A 209 36.57 24.08 9.85
CA THR A 209 37.71 24.24 8.95
C THR A 209 37.83 25.70 8.44
N LEU A 210 36.72 26.33 8.07
CA LEU A 210 36.70 27.74 7.65
C LEU A 210 37.10 28.68 8.80
N ALA A 211 36.65 28.42 10.03
CA ALA A 211 37.05 29.19 11.21
C ALA A 211 38.56 29.08 11.48
N TYR A 212 39.11 27.86 11.37
CA TYR A 212 40.55 27.60 11.49
C TYR A 212 41.33 28.37 10.40
N MET A 213 40.92 28.26 9.14
CA MET A 213 41.57 29.00 8.02
C MET A 213 41.52 30.51 8.25
N LYS A 214 40.38 31.06 8.72
CA LYS A 214 40.26 32.49 9.02
C LYS A 214 41.25 32.93 10.11
N MET A 215 41.43 32.14 11.14
CA MET A 215 42.41 32.42 12.18
C MET A 215 43.86 32.38 11.62
N ARG A 216 44.18 31.36 10.80
CA ARG A 216 45.52 31.26 10.17
C ARG A 216 45.84 32.40 9.21
N ILE A 217 44.85 32.90 8.48
CA ILE A 217 45.00 34.07 7.62
C ILE A 217 45.37 35.32 8.43
N ALA A 218 44.72 35.54 9.58
CA ALA A 218 45.04 36.67 10.44
C ALA A 218 46.49 36.59 10.96
N LEU A 219 46.91 35.41 11.45
CA LEU A 219 48.29 35.19 11.91
C LEU A 219 49.31 35.34 10.78
N LEU A 220 48.98 34.92 9.56
CA LEU A 220 49.83 35.12 8.38
C LEU A 220 49.98 36.61 8.05
N GLN A 221 48.91 37.39 8.10
CA GLN A 221 48.95 38.84 7.86
C GLN A 221 49.81 39.57 8.90
N ASP A 222 49.69 39.21 10.19
CA ASP A 222 50.50 39.75 11.28
C ASP A 222 51.99 39.43 11.08
N ALA A 223 52.33 38.17 10.78
CA ALA A 223 53.71 37.74 10.55
C ALA A 223 54.35 38.42 9.32
N LEU A 224 53.57 38.68 8.29
CA LEU A 224 54.04 39.46 7.09
C LEU A 224 54.27 40.93 7.47
N GLY A 225 53.41 41.54 8.28
CA GLY A 225 53.55 42.92 8.75
C GLY A 225 54.79 43.11 9.62
N ASP A 226 55.16 42.11 10.44
CA ASP A 226 56.32 42.12 11.34
C ASP A 226 57.63 41.68 10.66
N GLY A 227 57.57 41.25 9.39
CA GLY A 227 58.73 40.78 8.64
C GLY A 227 59.25 39.39 9.04
N GLU A 228 58.41 38.59 9.72
CA GLU A 228 58.75 37.23 10.25
C GLU A 228 58.50 36.15 9.16
N ALA A 229 59.38 36.06 8.16
CA ALA A 229 59.22 35.19 7.00
C ALA A 229 59.01 33.70 7.33
N ASP A 230 59.68 33.18 8.33
CA ASP A 230 59.55 31.75 8.74
C ASP A 230 58.17 31.43 9.31
N LYS A 231 57.62 32.36 10.11
CA LYS A 231 56.23 32.19 10.63
C LYS A 231 55.19 32.31 9.51
N ALA A 232 55.40 33.27 8.61
CA ALA A 232 54.52 33.45 7.46
C ALA A 232 54.47 32.19 6.59
N ASN A 233 55.61 31.59 6.26
CA ASN A 233 55.68 30.34 5.50
C ASN A 233 55.01 29.19 6.22
N LYS A 234 55.15 29.08 7.53
CA LYS A 234 54.45 28.06 8.33
C LYS A 234 52.96 28.24 8.24
N TYR A 235 52.41 29.44 8.46
CA TYR A 235 50.97 29.67 8.45
C TYR A 235 50.36 29.47 7.01
N ALA A 236 51.11 29.77 5.97
CA ALA A 236 50.73 29.49 4.59
C ALA A 236 50.67 27.97 4.34
N GLY A 237 51.64 27.20 4.86
CA GLY A 237 51.61 25.73 4.78
C GLY A 237 50.40 25.11 5.54
N ASP A 238 50.13 25.59 6.76
CA ASP A 238 48.96 25.14 7.53
C ASP A 238 47.63 25.40 6.81
N LEU A 239 47.50 26.51 6.08
CA LEU A 239 46.35 26.84 5.24
C LEU A 239 46.20 25.88 4.07
N GLY A 240 47.32 25.58 3.37
CA GLY A 240 47.32 24.62 2.27
C GLY A 240 46.82 23.24 2.72
N GLN A 241 47.39 22.75 3.84
CA GLN A 241 46.98 21.46 4.38
C GLN A 241 45.48 21.43 4.77
N ALA A 242 44.98 22.47 5.46
CA ALA A 242 43.58 22.55 5.85
C ALA A 242 42.63 22.60 4.64
N LEU A 243 43.06 23.23 3.55
CA LEU A 243 42.30 23.28 2.30
C LEU A 243 42.24 21.89 1.63
N ASP A 244 43.36 21.17 1.61
CA ASP A 244 43.44 19.83 1.02
C ASP A 244 42.58 18.84 1.82
N GLU A 245 42.60 18.91 3.16
CA GLU A 245 41.76 18.10 4.04
C GLU A 245 40.25 18.39 3.83
N ALA A 246 39.86 19.67 3.75
CA ALA A 246 38.49 20.07 3.46
C ALA A 246 38.00 19.56 2.09
N TYR A 247 38.90 19.64 1.09
CA TYR A 247 38.58 19.17 -0.26
C TYR A 247 38.44 17.63 -0.32
N ALA A 248 39.23 16.89 0.43
CA ALA A 248 39.12 15.45 0.54
C ALA A 248 37.78 15.02 1.18
N GLN A 249 37.34 15.68 2.26
CA GLN A 249 36.06 15.43 2.94
C GLN A 249 34.83 15.68 2.05
N LEU A 250 34.92 16.62 1.12
CA LEU A 250 33.82 16.90 0.16
C LEU A 250 33.71 15.87 -0.97
N ARG A 251 34.71 15.01 -1.17
CA ARG A 251 34.75 14.01 -2.24
C ARG A 251 34.37 12.61 -1.79
N GLU A 252 34.28 12.36 -0.50
CA GLU A 252 33.76 11.11 0.09
C GLU A 252 32.24 11.16 0.24
#